data_69c044d4a2a55b86da586360d8b12a1b
#
_entry.id   69c044d4a2a55b86da586360d8b12a1b
#
_cell.length_a   1.000
_cell.length_b   1.000
_cell.length_c   1.000
_cell.angle_alpha   90.00
_cell.angle_beta   90.00
_cell.angle_gamma   90.00
#
_symmetry.space_group_name_H-M   'P 1'
#
loop_
_entity.id
_entity.type
_entity.pdbx_description
1 polymer ?
#
loop_
_entity_poly.entity_id
_entity_poly.type
_entity_poly.pdbx_seq_one_letter_code
_entity_poly.pdbx_strand_id
1 'polypeptide(L)'
;MKNSENKIMTNRREAMKLIAAGSTVGLFGLFGSPVARANTYETPAYANGMSPVKIKSVKAIATAPEGINLIVVKVETTEPGLYGLGCATFTQRAEVVVTAINSYLNDFCLGKDVDNIEDIWQGAYVSSYWRNGGVLNNALSGLDEALWDIKGKRAGMPVYKLLGGKARFAVQCYTHASGRSNEEVIASVQKFMDQGYQHIRIQLGAYGGVGTLGNNPAFKEAGFGGATDDFMDQRAYLNSVPKMFEAVRKVCGDKVELLHDIHERVEPMDAINLIKRLEEYNPFFVEDPFSPENMEWFKQLRATTSVPIAMGELFNNINEFKMPMVNQWFDFIRVHVSQIGGITPAMKVARLGEWFNVKTAWHGPGDVSPVGHAANCHMDLAVWNFGIQEAVRFSEKLQTIFSGCPTMNKDYMSVNEVPGLGVDINEKEAAKYPIGTKSNWQVRKNDGTIIRP
;
A
#
# COMPACT_ATOMS: atom_id res chain seq x y z
N MET A 1 -43.54 51.43 32.29
CA MET A 1 -42.11 51.32 32.57
C MET A 1 -41.47 50.74 31.32
N LYS A 2 -40.51 51.45 30.76
CA LYS A 2 -40.13 51.36 29.35
C LYS A 2 -39.28 50.15 28.98
N ASN A 3 -39.73 49.40 28.00
CA ASN A 3 -38.95 48.45 27.18
C ASN A 3 -37.92 49.23 26.34
N SER A 4 -36.68 48.76 26.29
CA SER A 4 -35.74 49.15 25.27
C SER A 4 -35.36 47.89 24.45
N GLU A 5 -35.97 47.79 23.27
CA GLU A 5 -35.59 46.88 22.20
C GLU A 5 -34.30 47.37 21.51
N ASN A 6 -33.27 46.53 21.54
CA ASN A 6 -32.07 46.73 20.70
C ASN A 6 -32.32 46.12 19.30
N LYS A 7 -32.65 46.97 18.34
CA LYS A 7 -32.67 46.67 16.92
C LYS A 7 -31.25 46.79 16.35
N ILE A 8 -30.61 45.66 16.06
CA ILE A 8 -29.42 45.64 15.19
C ILE A 8 -29.92 45.55 13.73
N MET A 9 -29.98 46.70 13.08
CA MET A 9 -30.21 46.82 11.63
C MET A 9 -28.86 46.99 10.97
N THR A 10 -28.25 45.92 10.47
CA THR A 10 -27.09 45.99 9.57
C THR A 10 -27.53 46.24 8.15
N ASN A 11 -27.39 47.48 7.69
CA ASN A 11 -27.64 47.87 6.31
C ASN A 11 -26.41 47.52 5.45
N ARG A 12 -26.64 46.80 4.33
CA ARG A 12 -25.61 46.37 3.35
C ARG A 12 -24.70 47.52 2.89
N ARG A 13 -25.19 48.78 2.91
CA ARG A 13 -24.41 49.96 2.56
C ARG A 13 -23.33 50.33 3.59
N GLU A 14 -23.53 50.01 4.85
CA GLU A 14 -22.53 50.28 5.89
C GLU A 14 -21.44 49.24 5.94
N ALA A 15 -21.77 47.98 5.65
CA ALA A 15 -20.77 46.92 5.48
C ALA A 15 -19.83 47.19 4.30
N MET A 16 -20.35 47.76 3.21
CA MET A 16 -19.49 48.16 2.07
C MET A 16 -18.62 49.39 2.34
N LYS A 17 -19.03 50.31 3.19
CA LYS A 17 -18.18 51.43 3.62
C LYS A 17 -17.00 51.05 4.47
N LEU A 18 -17.14 50.03 5.30
CA LEU A 18 -16.05 49.45 6.09
C LEU A 18 -15.01 48.73 5.23
N ILE A 19 -15.42 48.10 4.13
CA ILE A 19 -14.51 47.47 3.17
C ILE A 19 -13.76 48.49 2.33
N ALA A 20 -14.39 49.62 2.00
CA ALA A 20 -13.76 50.68 1.23
C ALA A 20 -12.78 51.57 2.02
N ALA A 21 -12.87 51.57 3.35
CA ALA A 21 -11.96 52.36 4.21
C ALA A 21 -10.64 51.61 4.50
N GLY A 22 -10.55 50.31 4.17
CA GLY A 22 -9.34 49.48 4.35
C GLY A 22 -8.37 49.48 3.16
N SER A 23 -8.72 50.12 2.02
CA SER A 23 -7.98 49.95 0.77
C SER A 23 -7.20 51.19 0.26
N THR A 24 -6.97 52.19 1.10
CA THR A 24 -6.25 53.43 0.70
C THR A 24 -5.04 53.78 1.60
N VAL A 25 -4.29 52.80 2.07
CA VAL A 25 -2.92 53.06 2.55
C VAL A 25 -2.00 51.99 2.02
N GLY A 26 -1.36 52.24 0.89
CA GLY A 26 -0.39 51.27 0.36
C GLY A 26 0.16 51.55 -1.01
N LEU A 27 0.38 52.83 -1.39
CA LEU A 27 1.18 53.13 -2.58
C LEU A 27 2.20 54.21 -2.20
N PHE A 28 3.36 53.81 -1.65
CA PHE A 28 4.66 54.45 -1.73
C PHE A 28 5.64 53.75 -0.79
N GLY A 29 6.54 52.93 -1.34
CA GLY A 29 7.59 52.28 -0.58
C GLY A 29 8.32 51.25 -1.44
N LEU A 30 8.90 51.67 -2.56
CA LEU A 30 9.91 50.90 -3.28
C LEU A 30 11.25 50.97 -2.54
N PHE A 31 11.90 49.82 -2.44
CA PHE A 31 13.25 49.56 -1.89
C PHE A 31 13.32 49.28 -0.37
N GLY A 32 13.08 48.02 -0.08
CA GLY A 32 13.40 47.37 1.18
C GLY A 32 12.80 45.96 1.13
N SER A 33 13.60 44.95 0.83
CA SER A 33 13.17 43.55 0.88
C SER A 33 12.62 43.24 2.27
N PRO A 34 11.33 42.96 2.43
CA PRO A 34 10.87 42.40 3.69
C PRO A 34 11.32 40.92 3.69
N VAL A 35 12.27 40.60 4.58
CA VAL A 35 12.41 39.23 5.05
C VAL A 35 11.01 38.74 5.36
N ALA A 36 10.54 37.76 4.62
CA ALA A 36 9.26 37.11 4.88
C ALA A 36 9.32 36.60 6.33
N ARG A 37 8.61 37.27 7.23
CA ARG A 37 8.34 36.69 8.53
C ARG A 37 7.58 35.41 8.25
N ALA A 38 8.23 34.28 8.47
CA ALA A 38 7.53 33.02 8.60
C ALA A 38 6.35 33.27 9.55
N ASN A 39 5.14 33.06 9.09
CA ASN A 39 3.98 33.05 9.96
C ASN A 39 4.26 32.01 11.03
N THR A 40 4.66 32.46 12.21
CA THR A 40 4.67 31.62 13.38
C THR A 40 3.20 31.37 13.68
N TYR A 41 2.69 30.22 13.26
CA TYR A 41 1.42 29.73 13.79
C TYR A 41 1.57 29.65 15.31
N GLU A 42 0.84 30.47 16.03
CA GLU A 42 0.79 30.35 17.49
C GLU A 42 0.26 28.96 17.81
N THR A 43 1.02 28.21 18.58
CA THR A 43 0.60 26.88 19.04
C THR A 43 -0.70 27.05 19.83
N PRO A 44 -1.80 26.39 19.46
CA PRO A 44 -3.06 26.53 20.20
C PRO A 44 -2.87 26.24 21.68
N ALA A 45 -3.64 26.94 22.55
CA ALA A 45 -3.50 26.83 24.02
C ALA A 45 -3.63 25.37 24.54
N TYR A 46 -4.37 24.51 23.87
CA TYR A 46 -4.50 23.07 24.19
C TYR A 46 -3.25 22.24 23.84
N ALA A 47 -2.35 22.77 23.05
CA ALA A 47 -1.07 22.15 22.73
C ALA A 47 0.07 22.66 23.64
N ASN A 48 -0.24 23.49 24.63
CA ASN A 48 0.71 23.95 25.62
C ASN A 48 1.23 22.78 26.46
N GLY A 49 2.50 22.45 26.28
CA GLY A 49 3.20 21.35 26.96
C GLY A 49 3.94 20.40 25.99
N MET A 50 3.65 20.43 24.70
CA MET A 50 4.43 19.70 23.70
C MET A 50 5.40 20.65 23.01
N SER A 51 6.70 20.51 23.29
CA SER A 51 7.72 21.26 22.54
C SER A 51 7.69 20.90 21.07
N PRO A 52 7.87 21.87 20.13
CA PRO A 52 8.01 21.57 18.72
C PRO A 52 9.19 20.62 18.48
N VAL A 53 8.93 19.54 17.79
CA VAL A 53 9.95 18.55 17.40
C VAL A 53 10.15 18.63 15.89
N LYS A 54 11.41 18.73 15.48
CA LYS A 54 11.76 18.92 14.08
C LYS A 54 12.49 17.70 13.51
N ILE A 55 12.36 17.49 12.23
CA ILE A 55 13.13 16.48 11.50
C ILE A 55 14.58 16.89 11.47
N LYS A 56 15.47 15.99 11.93
CA LYS A 56 16.91 16.13 11.93
C LYS A 56 17.55 15.42 10.75
N SER A 57 17.06 14.26 10.40
CA SER A 57 17.51 13.50 9.23
C SER A 57 16.45 12.52 8.75
N VAL A 58 16.51 12.18 7.47
CA VAL A 58 15.73 11.11 6.84
C VAL A 58 16.72 10.19 6.13
N LYS A 59 16.79 8.92 6.51
CA LYS A 59 17.73 7.96 5.92
C LYS A 59 17.05 6.63 5.59
N ALA A 60 17.56 5.98 4.56
CA ALA A 60 17.17 4.62 4.19
C ALA A 60 18.05 3.58 4.90
N ILE A 61 17.42 2.53 5.41
CA ILE A 61 18.07 1.31 5.89
C ILE A 61 17.65 0.21 4.92
N ALA A 62 18.63 -0.35 4.19
CA ALA A 62 18.38 -1.35 3.16
C ALA A 62 18.91 -2.71 3.64
N THR A 63 18.09 -3.77 3.53
CA THR A 63 18.45 -5.11 3.98
C THR A 63 17.71 -6.18 3.18
N ALA A 64 18.31 -7.36 3.02
CA ALA A 64 17.72 -8.49 2.30
C ALA A 64 17.91 -9.83 3.05
N PRO A 65 17.36 -9.99 4.26
CA PRO A 65 17.65 -11.15 5.10
C PRO A 65 17.15 -12.47 4.52
N GLU A 66 16.14 -12.45 3.67
CA GLU A 66 15.57 -13.62 2.98
C GLU A 66 15.73 -13.54 1.46
N GLY A 67 16.68 -12.73 0.98
CA GLY A 67 16.93 -12.53 -0.45
C GLY A 67 15.96 -11.55 -1.11
N ILE A 68 15.01 -10.99 -0.36
CA ILE A 68 14.09 -9.94 -0.82
C ILE A 68 14.59 -8.60 -0.31
N ASN A 69 14.79 -7.65 -1.22
CA ASN A 69 15.26 -6.31 -0.86
C ASN A 69 14.15 -5.55 -0.10
N LEU A 70 14.40 -5.24 1.15
CA LEU A 70 13.54 -4.44 2.00
C LEU A 70 14.18 -3.08 2.26
N ILE A 71 13.39 -2.00 2.11
CA ILE A 71 13.83 -0.63 2.38
C ILE A 71 12.98 -0.04 3.50
N VAL A 72 13.63 0.37 4.57
CA VAL A 72 13.00 1.04 5.72
C VAL A 72 13.52 2.47 5.78
N VAL A 73 12.63 3.43 5.95
CA VAL A 73 12.99 4.82 6.23
C VAL A 73 13.07 5.02 7.74
N LYS A 74 14.15 5.63 8.20
CA LYS A 74 14.27 6.14 9.57
C LYS A 74 14.29 7.66 9.55
N VAL A 75 13.34 8.27 10.24
CA VAL A 75 13.27 9.72 10.48
C VAL A 75 13.77 9.99 11.89
N GLU A 76 14.92 10.64 12.01
CA GLU A 76 15.47 11.10 13.28
C GLU A 76 14.97 12.51 13.59
N THR A 77 14.77 12.82 14.86
CA THR A 77 14.24 14.12 15.30
C THR A 77 15.22 14.90 16.17
N THR A 78 14.87 16.16 16.42
CA THR A 78 15.61 17.01 17.37
C THR A 78 15.46 16.57 18.83
N GLU A 79 14.45 15.74 19.12
CA GLU A 79 14.27 15.15 20.47
C GLU A 79 15.13 13.88 20.58
N PRO A 80 16.08 13.84 21.55
CA PRO A 80 16.96 12.69 21.70
C PRO A 80 16.19 11.39 21.94
N GLY A 81 16.50 10.35 21.15
CA GLY A 81 15.88 9.03 21.25
C GLY A 81 14.52 8.91 20.56
N LEU A 82 13.93 10.00 20.09
CA LEU A 82 12.69 9.97 19.31
C LEU A 82 12.99 9.86 17.82
N TYR A 83 12.58 8.78 17.22
CA TYR A 83 12.61 8.53 15.77
C TYR A 83 11.41 7.72 15.34
N GLY A 84 11.15 7.70 14.05
CA GLY A 84 10.13 6.87 13.44
C GLY A 84 10.68 5.99 12.32
N LEU A 85 9.96 4.89 12.06
CA LEU A 85 10.25 3.94 11.01
C LEU A 85 9.08 3.82 10.05
N GLY A 86 9.37 3.65 8.74
CA GLY A 86 8.35 3.42 7.73
C GLY A 86 8.86 2.54 6.59
N CYS A 87 7.95 1.86 5.90
CA CYS A 87 8.27 0.98 4.79
C CYS A 87 8.33 1.76 3.47
N ALA A 88 9.44 1.58 2.74
CA ALA A 88 9.64 2.16 1.41
C ALA A 88 10.05 1.09 0.39
N THR A 89 9.61 -0.14 0.60
CA THR A 89 10.09 -1.26 -0.19
C THR A 89 9.55 -1.24 -1.62
N PHE A 90 10.45 -1.14 -2.57
CA PHE A 90 10.25 -1.48 -3.97
C PHE A 90 11.39 -2.42 -4.38
N THR A 91 11.16 -3.71 -4.20
CA THR A 91 12.19 -4.76 -4.28
C THR A 91 13.01 -4.69 -5.58
N GLN A 92 12.36 -4.45 -6.73
CA GLN A 92 13.02 -4.44 -8.05
C GLN A 92 13.76 -3.13 -8.34
N ARG A 93 13.57 -2.07 -7.55
CA ARG A 93 14.19 -0.74 -7.74
C ARG A 93 14.74 -0.17 -6.44
N ALA A 94 15.16 -1.04 -5.53
CA ALA A 94 15.58 -0.71 -4.17
C ALA A 94 16.64 0.42 -4.10
N GLU A 95 17.69 0.34 -4.90
CA GLU A 95 18.78 1.34 -4.90
C GLU A 95 18.31 2.74 -5.32
N VAL A 96 17.34 2.81 -6.25
CA VAL A 96 16.80 4.10 -6.71
C VAL A 96 15.94 4.73 -5.62
N VAL A 97 15.17 3.92 -4.88
CA VAL A 97 14.39 4.36 -3.71
C VAL A 97 15.32 4.86 -2.60
N VAL A 98 16.38 4.12 -2.29
CA VAL A 98 17.43 4.55 -1.33
C VAL A 98 18.01 5.92 -1.71
N THR A 99 18.31 6.11 -2.99
CA THR A 99 18.83 7.39 -3.50
C THR A 99 17.80 8.51 -3.34
N ALA A 100 16.54 8.27 -3.68
CA ALA A 100 15.48 9.25 -3.53
C ALA A 100 15.29 9.69 -2.07
N ILE A 101 15.41 8.75 -1.12
CA ILE A 101 15.29 9.03 0.31
C ILE A 101 16.47 9.86 0.80
N ASN A 102 17.71 9.36 0.58
CA ASN A 102 18.91 9.92 1.19
C ASN A 102 19.32 11.28 0.62
N SER A 103 19.00 11.54 -0.65
CA SER A 103 19.37 12.80 -1.32
C SER A 103 18.20 13.79 -1.27
N TYR A 104 17.08 13.44 -1.90
CA TYR A 104 15.98 14.35 -2.14
C TYR A 104 15.09 14.56 -0.90
N LEU A 105 14.56 13.47 -0.30
CA LEU A 105 13.63 13.60 0.83
C LEU A 105 14.33 14.10 2.09
N ASN A 106 15.58 13.67 2.34
CA ASN A 106 16.34 14.17 3.46
C ASN A 106 16.41 15.70 3.43
N ASP A 107 16.92 16.28 2.34
CA ASP A 107 17.10 17.73 2.23
C ASP A 107 15.76 18.49 2.30
N PHE A 108 14.71 17.94 1.67
CA PHE A 108 13.37 18.53 1.71
C PHE A 108 12.79 18.60 3.12
N CYS A 109 13.07 17.60 3.96
CA CYS A 109 12.43 17.44 5.27
C CYS A 109 13.15 18.16 6.40
N LEU A 110 14.43 18.51 6.25
CA LEU A 110 15.24 19.09 7.33
C LEU A 110 14.54 20.31 7.97
N GLY A 111 14.44 20.31 9.31
CA GLY A 111 13.88 21.38 10.11
C GLY A 111 12.35 21.53 10.05
N LYS A 112 11.64 20.68 9.31
CA LYS A 112 10.17 20.66 9.32
C LYS A 112 9.66 20.07 10.63
N ASP A 113 8.48 20.51 11.04
CA ASP A 113 7.81 20.02 12.25
C ASP A 113 7.19 18.64 11.96
N VAL A 114 7.54 17.64 12.79
CA VAL A 114 7.10 16.25 12.61
C VAL A 114 5.59 16.05 12.71
N ASP A 115 4.88 16.97 13.35
CA ASP A 115 3.43 16.87 13.53
C ASP A 115 2.62 17.29 12.30
N ASN A 116 3.24 17.99 11.35
CA ASN A 116 2.59 18.48 10.13
C ASN A 116 2.65 17.45 9.01
N ILE A 117 2.18 16.22 9.26
CA ILE A 117 2.30 15.09 8.34
C ILE A 117 1.68 15.41 6.98
N GLU A 118 0.45 15.93 6.94
CA GLU A 118 -0.24 16.26 5.68
C GLU A 118 0.52 17.31 4.87
N ASP A 119 1.04 18.36 5.51
CA ASP A 119 1.81 19.41 4.84
C ASP A 119 3.12 18.85 4.25
N ILE A 120 3.83 18.03 5.03
CA ILE A 120 5.07 17.38 4.59
C ILE A 120 4.79 16.46 3.41
N TRP A 121 3.74 15.64 3.51
CA TRP A 121 3.35 14.71 2.45
C TRP A 121 3.01 15.45 1.15
N GLN A 122 2.11 16.44 1.22
CA GLN A 122 1.69 17.20 0.04
C GLN A 122 2.86 17.97 -0.56
N GLY A 123 3.67 18.62 0.28
CA GLY A 123 4.85 19.35 -0.17
C GLY A 123 5.88 18.44 -0.85
N ALA A 124 6.19 17.28 -0.27
CA ALA A 124 7.10 16.31 -0.87
C ALA A 124 6.57 15.78 -2.21
N TYR A 125 5.25 15.52 -2.28
CA TYR A 125 4.59 15.00 -3.48
C TYR A 125 4.62 15.98 -4.65
N VAL A 126 4.42 17.30 -4.42
CA VAL A 126 4.29 18.30 -5.50
C VAL A 126 5.57 19.11 -5.76
N SER A 127 6.57 19.07 -4.87
CA SER A 127 7.73 19.98 -4.90
C SER A 127 8.61 19.87 -6.16
N SER A 128 8.60 18.74 -6.83
CA SER A 128 9.39 18.52 -8.06
C SER A 128 8.63 18.91 -9.35
N TYR A 129 7.38 19.34 -9.28
CA TYR A 129 6.46 19.57 -10.38
C TYR A 129 6.07 18.27 -11.12
N TRP A 130 7.03 17.47 -11.65
CA TRP A 130 6.78 16.13 -12.15
C TRP A 130 6.74 15.14 -10.98
N ARG A 131 5.68 14.40 -10.88
CA ARG A 131 5.36 13.56 -9.73
C ARG A 131 4.72 12.24 -10.14
N ASN A 132 4.47 11.37 -9.18
CA ASN A 132 4.00 10.01 -9.35
C ASN A 132 5.09 8.99 -9.68
N GLY A 133 4.65 7.75 -9.70
CA GLY A 133 5.46 6.58 -10.02
C GLY A 133 6.03 5.90 -8.80
N GLY A 134 6.26 4.58 -8.97
CA GLY A 134 6.59 3.67 -7.89
C GLY A 134 7.78 4.10 -7.03
N VAL A 135 8.88 4.56 -7.63
CA VAL A 135 10.08 4.94 -6.87
C VAL A 135 9.83 6.08 -5.90
N LEU A 136 9.25 7.19 -6.40
CA LEU A 136 9.03 8.38 -5.57
C LEU A 136 7.94 8.15 -4.53
N ASN A 137 6.88 7.42 -4.88
CA ASN A 137 5.82 7.10 -3.95
C ASN A 137 6.28 6.15 -2.84
N ASN A 138 7.12 5.14 -3.16
CA ASN A 138 7.69 4.27 -2.12
C ASN A 138 8.61 5.05 -1.16
N ALA A 139 9.46 5.93 -1.67
CA ALA A 139 10.27 6.80 -0.82
C ALA A 139 9.39 7.67 0.10
N LEU A 140 8.32 8.26 -0.45
CA LEU A 140 7.37 9.08 0.28
C LEU A 140 6.57 8.28 1.32
N SER A 141 6.24 7.02 1.01
CA SER A 141 5.56 6.11 1.95
C SER A 141 6.37 5.89 3.22
N GLY A 142 7.65 5.58 3.06
CA GLY A 142 8.51 5.37 4.23
C GLY A 142 8.63 6.62 5.11
N LEU A 143 8.65 7.81 4.51
CA LEU A 143 8.61 9.07 5.24
C LEU A 143 7.27 9.23 5.99
N ASP A 144 6.16 9.02 5.31
CA ASP A 144 4.81 9.18 5.87
C ASP A 144 4.57 8.24 7.05
N GLU A 145 4.85 6.95 6.87
CA GLU A 145 4.71 5.95 7.93
C GLU A 145 5.61 6.27 9.14
N ALA A 146 6.85 6.73 8.90
CA ALA A 146 7.76 7.13 9.96
C ALA A 146 7.24 8.34 10.74
N LEU A 147 6.59 9.29 10.08
CA LEU A 147 5.97 10.43 10.75
C LEU A 147 4.75 10.01 11.58
N TRP A 148 3.93 9.07 11.10
CA TRP A 148 2.85 8.47 11.88
C TRP A 148 3.37 7.68 13.08
N ASP A 149 4.49 6.96 12.93
CA ASP A 149 5.16 6.25 14.02
C ASP A 149 5.64 7.24 15.10
N ILE A 150 6.30 8.35 14.70
CA ILE A 150 6.68 9.43 15.62
C ILE A 150 5.45 10.00 16.31
N LYS A 151 4.37 10.26 15.56
CA LYS A 151 3.14 10.83 16.15
C LYS A 151 2.53 9.92 17.20
N GLY A 152 2.50 8.61 16.95
CA GLY A 152 2.05 7.62 17.93
C GLY A 152 2.93 7.59 19.17
N LYS A 153 4.25 7.62 19.02
CA LYS A 153 5.23 7.67 20.12
C LYS A 153 5.07 8.92 20.96
N ARG A 154 4.93 10.09 20.33
CA ARG A 154 4.68 11.36 21.01
C ARG A 154 3.35 11.40 21.76
N ALA A 155 2.31 10.82 21.17
CA ALA A 155 0.99 10.73 21.79
C ALA A 155 0.90 9.62 22.85
N GLY A 156 1.93 8.79 23.02
CA GLY A 156 1.94 7.67 23.95
C GLY A 156 0.93 6.56 23.60
N MET A 157 0.60 6.38 22.32
CA MET A 157 -0.40 5.41 21.88
C MET A 157 -0.07 4.76 20.51
N PRO A 158 -0.56 3.53 20.26
CA PRO A 158 -0.46 2.89 18.95
C PRO A 158 -1.16 3.71 17.86
N VAL A 159 -0.64 3.65 16.62
CA VAL A 159 -1.14 4.43 15.48
C VAL A 159 -2.64 4.22 15.24
N TYR A 160 -3.16 2.99 15.35
CA TYR A 160 -4.59 2.74 15.14
C TYR A 160 -5.50 3.60 16.05
N LYS A 161 -5.06 3.97 17.24
CA LYS A 161 -5.82 4.86 18.16
C LYS A 161 -5.90 6.28 17.61
N LEU A 162 -4.86 6.76 16.94
CA LEU A 162 -4.86 8.06 16.26
C LEU A 162 -5.76 8.06 15.01
N LEU A 163 -5.93 6.90 14.37
CA LEU A 163 -6.78 6.73 13.18
C LEU A 163 -8.28 6.58 13.50
N GLY A 164 -8.65 6.56 14.77
CA GLY A 164 -10.05 6.48 15.24
C GLY A 164 -10.35 5.32 16.18
N GLY A 165 -9.36 4.49 16.51
CA GLY A 165 -9.51 3.34 17.42
C GLY A 165 -9.90 2.06 16.68
N LYS A 166 -10.11 1.00 17.45
CA LYS A 166 -10.40 -0.35 16.91
C LYS A 166 -11.85 -0.47 16.43
N ALA A 167 -12.04 -0.70 15.14
CA ALA A 167 -13.30 -1.17 14.55
C ALA A 167 -13.44 -2.71 14.64
N ARG A 168 -12.34 -3.43 14.92
CA ARG A 168 -12.26 -4.89 15.12
C ARG A 168 -11.16 -5.27 16.08
N PHE A 169 -11.17 -6.51 16.58
CA PHE A 169 -10.21 -6.97 17.59
C PHE A 169 -8.92 -7.51 17.00
N ALA A 170 -8.97 -8.07 15.79
CA ALA A 170 -7.84 -8.62 15.04
C ALA A 170 -8.10 -8.52 13.54
N VAL A 171 -7.07 -8.64 12.73
CA VAL A 171 -7.10 -8.51 11.27
C VAL A 171 -7.09 -9.89 10.66
N GLN A 172 -8.20 -10.29 10.00
CA GLN A 172 -8.25 -11.55 9.28
C GLN A 172 -7.41 -11.48 8.02
N CYS A 173 -6.64 -12.55 7.77
CA CYS A 173 -5.66 -12.60 6.69
C CYS A 173 -5.91 -13.78 5.76
N TYR A 174 -5.47 -13.63 4.51
CA TYR A 174 -5.31 -14.76 3.61
C TYR A 174 -3.83 -15.11 3.37
N THR A 175 -3.61 -16.33 2.90
CA THR A 175 -2.29 -16.86 2.59
C THR A 175 -2.26 -17.48 1.19
N HIS A 176 -1.08 -17.87 0.71
CA HIS A 176 -0.85 -18.34 -0.65
C HIS A 176 -0.54 -19.83 -0.66
N ALA A 177 -1.42 -20.63 -1.25
CA ALA A 177 -1.18 -22.03 -1.55
C ALA A 177 -0.76 -22.19 -3.02
N SER A 178 0.33 -22.90 -3.26
CA SER A 178 0.84 -23.16 -4.61
C SER A 178 1.36 -24.59 -4.74
N GLY A 179 1.48 -25.05 -5.97
CA GLY A 179 2.03 -26.36 -6.30
C GLY A 179 2.28 -26.46 -7.80
N ARG A 180 3.03 -27.48 -8.24
CA ARG A 180 3.30 -27.77 -9.64
C ARG A 180 2.21 -28.61 -10.30
N SER A 181 1.35 -29.22 -9.47
CA SER A 181 0.19 -29.99 -9.90
C SER A 181 -1.02 -29.66 -9.01
N ASN A 182 -2.20 -30.09 -9.44
CA ASN A 182 -3.42 -29.90 -8.63
C ASN A 182 -3.31 -30.61 -7.27
N GLU A 183 -2.65 -31.77 -7.22
CA GLU A 183 -2.44 -32.55 -5.99
C GLU A 183 -1.56 -31.77 -4.99
N GLU A 184 -0.49 -31.14 -5.48
CA GLU A 184 0.39 -30.30 -4.64
C GLU A 184 -0.35 -29.05 -4.15
N VAL A 185 -1.16 -28.41 -4.99
CA VAL A 185 -2.00 -27.27 -4.57
C VAL A 185 -2.99 -27.70 -3.50
N ILE A 186 -3.69 -28.84 -3.69
CA ILE A 186 -4.62 -29.39 -2.69
C ILE A 186 -3.90 -29.64 -1.37
N ALA A 187 -2.73 -30.30 -1.41
CA ALA A 187 -1.95 -30.56 -0.19
C ALA A 187 -1.53 -29.27 0.52
N SER A 188 -1.16 -28.24 -0.26
CA SER A 188 -0.84 -26.91 0.26
C SER A 188 -2.06 -26.23 0.90
N VAL A 189 -3.23 -26.30 0.28
CA VAL A 189 -4.49 -25.79 0.84
C VAL A 189 -4.83 -26.50 2.14
N GLN A 190 -4.81 -27.84 2.18
CA GLN A 190 -5.08 -28.62 3.38
C GLN A 190 -4.13 -28.26 4.53
N LYS A 191 -2.84 -28.12 4.24
CA LYS A 191 -1.84 -27.67 5.21
C LYS A 191 -2.20 -26.32 5.84
N PHE A 192 -2.64 -25.34 5.04
CA PHE A 192 -3.04 -24.03 5.55
C PHE A 192 -4.39 -24.09 6.30
N MET A 193 -5.34 -24.92 5.86
CA MET A 193 -6.57 -25.17 6.62
C MET A 193 -6.25 -25.77 8.00
N ASP A 194 -5.31 -26.70 8.11
CA ASP A 194 -4.85 -27.27 9.39
C ASP A 194 -4.19 -26.22 10.30
N GLN A 195 -3.57 -25.20 9.72
CA GLN A 195 -3.03 -24.04 10.43
C GLN A 195 -4.11 -23.03 10.84
N GLY A 196 -5.36 -23.25 10.43
CA GLY A 196 -6.52 -22.44 10.76
C GLY A 196 -6.85 -21.31 9.80
N TYR A 197 -6.26 -21.29 8.60
CA TYR A 197 -6.62 -20.33 7.57
C TYR A 197 -7.98 -20.66 6.95
N GLN A 198 -8.83 -19.65 6.82
CA GLN A 198 -10.14 -19.73 6.19
C GLN A 198 -10.16 -19.16 4.78
N HIS A 199 -9.17 -18.33 4.42
CA HIS A 199 -9.03 -17.67 3.13
C HIS A 199 -7.68 -18.05 2.53
N ILE A 200 -7.68 -18.62 1.33
CA ILE A 200 -6.46 -19.15 0.71
C ILE A 200 -6.45 -18.80 -0.78
N ARG A 201 -5.45 -18.03 -1.21
CA ARG A 201 -5.17 -17.78 -2.61
C ARG A 201 -4.50 -19.01 -3.21
N ILE A 202 -5.08 -19.58 -4.26
CA ILE A 202 -4.58 -20.77 -4.92
C ILE A 202 -3.94 -20.44 -6.26
N GLN A 203 -2.76 -21.02 -6.49
CA GLN A 203 -2.01 -20.84 -7.73
C GLN A 203 -1.33 -22.15 -8.14
N LEU A 204 -1.37 -22.45 -9.44
CA LEU A 204 -0.68 -23.57 -10.05
C LEU A 204 0.60 -23.06 -10.71
N GLY A 205 1.75 -23.52 -10.24
CA GLY A 205 3.06 -22.96 -10.57
C GLY A 205 3.34 -21.67 -9.80
N ALA A 206 4.47 -21.00 -10.08
CA ALA A 206 4.70 -19.66 -9.59
C ALA A 206 3.96 -18.68 -10.52
N TYR A 207 2.99 -17.95 -10.03
CA TYR A 207 2.28 -16.89 -10.75
C TYR A 207 1.73 -17.17 -12.14
N GLY A 208 1.40 -18.35 -12.56
CA GLY A 208 0.87 -18.41 -13.91
C GLY A 208 0.43 -19.75 -14.46
N GLY A 209 0.24 -20.73 -13.62
CA GLY A 209 -0.30 -22.02 -14.07
C GLY A 209 0.72 -22.95 -14.74
N VAL A 210 0.22 -24.07 -15.22
CA VAL A 210 1.01 -25.07 -15.94
C VAL A 210 1.53 -24.46 -17.25
N GLY A 211 2.82 -24.62 -17.52
CA GLY A 211 3.48 -24.08 -18.71
C GLY A 211 4.16 -22.73 -18.47
N THR A 212 4.17 -22.25 -17.23
CA THR A 212 4.95 -21.09 -16.85
C THR A 212 6.32 -21.48 -16.36
N LEU A 213 7.26 -20.59 -16.57
CA LEU A 213 8.61 -20.63 -16.02
C LEU A 213 9.46 -21.79 -16.57
N GLY A 214 10.23 -21.50 -17.55
CA GLY A 214 11.24 -22.37 -18.12
C GLY A 214 11.66 -21.92 -19.51
N ASN A 215 12.90 -22.20 -19.87
CA ASN A 215 13.38 -22.04 -21.22
C ASN A 215 12.48 -22.86 -22.16
N ASN A 216 11.74 -22.20 -23.05
CA ASN A 216 10.97 -22.89 -24.09
C ASN A 216 11.93 -23.66 -25.02
N PRO A 217 11.96 -25.02 -25.00
CA PRO A 217 12.86 -25.78 -25.83
C PRO A 217 12.65 -25.50 -27.31
N ALA A 218 11.40 -25.32 -27.75
CA ALA A 218 11.05 -25.05 -29.15
C ALA A 218 11.66 -23.73 -29.65
N PHE A 219 11.86 -22.76 -28.79
CA PHE A 219 12.49 -21.47 -29.12
C PHE A 219 14.00 -21.64 -29.35
N LYS A 220 14.66 -22.50 -28.58
CA LYS A 220 16.07 -22.88 -28.78
C LYS A 220 16.26 -23.69 -30.09
N GLU A 221 15.37 -24.61 -30.34
CA GLU A 221 15.41 -25.46 -31.58
C GLU A 221 15.17 -24.65 -32.85
N ALA A 222 14.33 -23.60 -32.78
CA ALA A 222 14.06 -22.69 -33.88
C ALA A 222 15.20 -21.69 -34.16
N GLY A 223 16.29 -21.71 -33.37
CA GLY A 223 17.46 -20.85 -33.59
C GLY A 223 17.29 -19.40 -33.07
N PHE A 224 16.22 -19.07 -32.37
CA PHE A 224 15.98 -17.77 -31.78
C PHE A 224 16.58 -17.68 -30.36
N GLY A 225 17.74 -18.29 -30.15
CA GLY A 225 18.35 -18.47 -28.85
C GLY A 225 18.84 -17.20 -28.19
N GLY A 226 18.90 -17.24 -26.83
CA GLY A 226 19.55 -16.23 -25.98
C GLY A 226 18.66 -15.57 -24.94
N ALA A 227 17.32 -15.73 -24.98
CA ALA A 227 16.48 -15.25 -23.91
C ALA A 227 16.66 -16.14 -22.67
N THR A 228 17.08 -15.53 -21.57
CA THR A 228 17.15 -16.16 -20.24
C THR A 228 15.88 -15.91 -19.43
N ASP A 229 14.89 -15.27 -20.05
CA ASP A 229 13.63 -14.87 -19.41
C ASP A 229 12.71 -16.09 -19.25
N ASP A 230 11.79 -15.97 -18.33
CA ASP A 230 10.72 -16.95 -18.13
C ASP A 230 9.67 -16.84 -19.26
N PHE A 231 9.06 -17.97 -19.61
CA PHE A 231 8.01 -18.02 -20.63
C PHE A 231 6.70 -18.45 -20.01
N MET A 232 5.59 -17.84 -20.46
CA MET A 232 4.24 -18.20 -20.08
C MET A 232 3.42 -18.63 -21.27
N ASP A 233 2.85 -19.82 -21.19
CA ASP A 233 1.79 -20.26 -22.09
C ASP A 233 0.43 -19.79 -21.54
N GLN A 234 -0.05 -18.65 -22.03
CA GLN A 234 -1.32 -18.06 -21.61
C GLN A 234 -2.50 -19.00 -21.81
N ARG A 235 -2.50 -19.81 -22.90
CA ARG A 235 -3.57 -20.76 -23.18
C ARG A 235 -3.58 -21.93 -22.19
N ALA A 236 -2.41 -22.45 -21.86
CA ALA A 236 -2.28 -23.49 -20.83
C ALA A 236 -2.75 -22.97 -19.47
N TYR A 237 -2.38 -21.75 -19.12
CA TYR A 237 -2.85 -21.07 -17.91
C TYR A 237 -4.38 -20.98 -17.86
N LEU A 238 -5.01 -20.38 -18.88
CA LEU A 238 -6.47 -20.22 -18.97
C LEU A 238 -7.26 -21.54 -18.88
N ASN A 239 -6.65 -22.65 -19.31
CA ASN A 239 -7.25 -23.98 -19.23
C ASN A 239 -6.99 -24.70 -17.92
N SER A 240 -5.89 -24.40 -17.23
CA SER A 240 -5.50 -25.06 -15.97
C SER A 240 -6.21 -24.46 -14.75
N VAL A 241 -6.45 -23.14 -14.71
CA VAL A 241 -7.01 -22.45 -13.54
C VAL A 241 -8.39 -23.00 -13.16
N PRO A 242 -9.40 -23.11 -14.03
CA PRO A 242 -10.70 -23.70 -13.66
C PRO A 242 -10.58 -25.15 -13.18
N LYS A 243 -9.70 -25.95 -13.78
CA LYS A 243 -9.45 -27.33 -13.34
C LYS A 243 -8.84 -27.40 -11.95
N MET A 244 -7.97 -26.45 -11.61
CA MET A 244 -7.42 -26.33 -10.26
C MET A 244 -8.54 -26.01 -9.25
N PHE A 245 -9.42 -25.05 -9.55
CA PHE A 245 -10.56 -24.72 -8.70
C PHE A 245 -11.48 -25.92 -8.50
N GLU A 246 -11.85 -26.62 -9.59
CA GLU A 246 -12.65 -27.85 -9.55
C GLU A 246 -11.99 -28.88 -8.63
N ALA A 247 -10.70 -29.17 -8.80
CA ALA A 247 -9.96 -30.16 -8.03
C ALA A 247 -9.90 -29.78 -6.52
N VAL A 248 -9.62 -28.52 -6.21
CA VAL A 248 -9.58 -28.04 -4.80
C VAL A 248 -10.97 -28.09 -4.18
N ARG A 249 -12.03 -27.60 -4.87
CA ARG A 249 -13.43 -27.64 -4.37
C ARG A 249 -13.91 -29.07 -4.14
N LYS A 250 -13.55 -30.00 -5.01
CA LYS A 250 -13.89 -31.42 -4.87
C LYS A 250 -13.35 -32.04 -3.58
N VAL A 251 -12.17 -31.63 -3.13
CA VAL A 251 -11.49 -32.20 -1.95
C VAL A 251 -11.75 -31.37 -0.69
N CYS A 252 -11.65 -30.05 -0.76
CA CYS A 252 -11.73 -29.16 0.39
C CYS A 252 -13.18 -28.63 0.64
N GLY A 253 -14.06 -28.74 -0.36
CA GLY A 253 -15.45 -28.25 -0.28
C GLY A 253 -15.51 -26.74 -0.12
N ASP A 254 -16.61 -26.27 0.52
CA ASP A 254 -16.89 -24.85 0.76
C ASP A 254 -16.46 -24.39 2.18
N LYS A 255 -15.61 -25.17 2.85
CA LYS A 255 -15.09 -24.82 4.18
C LYS A 255 -13.98 -23.79 4.16
N VAL A 256 -13.48 -23.47 2.98
CA VAL A 256 -12.40 -22.52 2.74
C VAL A 256 -12.78 -21.57 1.62
N GLU A 257 -12.54 -20.30 1.84
CA GLU A 257 -12.69 -19.26 0.82
C GLU A 257 -11.47 -19.27 -0.10
N LEU A 258 -11.71 -19.40 -1.39
CA LEU A 258 -10.65 -19.48 -2.40
C LEU A 258 -10.49 -18.15 -3.12
N LEU A 259 -9.26 -17.73 -3.29
CA LEU A 259 -8.85 -16.53 -4.01
C LEU A 259 -7.95 -16.94 -5.18
N HIS A 260 -7.87 -16.12 -6.20
CA HIS A 260 -6.93 -16.31 -7.31
C HIS A 260 -6.45 -14.97 -7.84
N ASP A 261 -5.19 -14.92 -8.25
CA ASP A 261 -4.54 -13.75 -8.79
C ASP A 261 -4.20 -14.00 -10.27
N ILE A 262 -4.80 -13.21 -11.16
CA ILE A 262 -4.50 -13.23 -12.59
C ILE A 262 -3.20 -12.46 -12.86
N HIS A 263 -2.89 -11.47 -12.02
CA HIS A 263 -1.67 -10.68 -12.08
C HIS A 263 -1.46 -10.02 -13.46
N GLU A 264 -2.54 -9.52 -14.06
CA GLU A 264 -2.61 -8.84 -15.38
C GLU A 264 -1.94 -9.58 -16.57
N ARG A 265 -1.69 -10.89 -16.46
CA ARG A 265 -0.84 -11.68 -17.38
C ARG A 265 -1.49 -12.13 -18.67
N VAL A 266 -2.80 -11.97 -18.78
CA VAL A 266 -3.56 -12.37 -19.98
C VAL A 266 -4.25 -11.16 -20.59
N GLU A 267 -4.67 -11.31 -21.84
CA GLU A 267 -5.40 -10.25 -22.51
C GLU A 267 -6.75 -9.99 -21.81
N PRO A 268 -7.27 -8.75 -21.79
CA PRO A 268 -8.48 -8.41 -21.03
C PRO A 268 -9.69 -9.28 -21.31
N MET A 269 -9.94 -9.66 -22.59
CA MET A 269 -11.04 -10.56 -22.92
C MET A 269 -10.86 -11.98 -22.36
N ASP A 270 -9.61 -12.46 -22.32
CA ASP A 270 -9.28 -13.76 -21.76
C ASP A 270 -9.46 -13.77 -20.23
N ALA A 271 -9.10 -12.67 -19.56
CA ALA A 271 -9.36 -12.49 -18.13
C ALA A 271 -10.87 -12.50 -17.83
N ILE A 272 -11.69 -11.78 -18.62
CA ILE A 272 -13.16 -11.79 -18.47
C ILE A 272 -13.71 -13.21 -18.63
N ASN A 273 -13.29 -13.92 -19.67
CA ASN A 273 -13.71 -15.29 -19.94
C ASN A 273 -13.27 -16.26 -18.83
N LEU A 274 -12.05 -16.10 -18.31
CA LEU A 274 -11.55 -16.90 -17.18
C LEU A 274 -12.41 -16.67 -15.94
N ILE A 275 -12.63 -15.41 -15.55
CA ILE A 275 -13.40 -15.07 -14.36
C ILE A 275 -14.84 -15.59 -14.48
N LYS A 276 -15.45 -15.49 -15.66
CA LYS A 276 -16.78 -16.07 -15.92
C LYS A 276 -16.81 -17.59 -15.70
N ARG A 277 -15.74 -18.30 -16.09
CA ARG A 277 -15.62 -19.76 -15.86
C ARG A 277 -15.35 -20.10 -14.38
N LEU A 278 -14.85 -19.17 -13.58
CA LEU A 278 -14.64 -19.37 -12.14
C LEU A 278 -15.89 -19.12 -11.30
N GLU A 279 -16.93 -18.50 -11.85
CA GLU A 279 -18.16 -18.13 -11.12
C GLU A 279 -18.81 -19.34 -10.45
N GLU A 280 -18.81 -20.52 -11.10
CA GLU A 280 -19.38 -21.76 -10.54
C GLU A 280 -18.66 -22.28 -9.30
N TYR A 281 -17.38 -21.87 -9.08
CA TYR A 281 -16.59 -22.27 -7.90
C TYR A 281 -16.66 -21.27 -6.76
N ASN A 282 -17.45 -20.20 -6.91
CA ASN A 282 -17.70 -19.17 -5.89
C ASN A 282 -16.41 -18.67 -5.21
N PRO A 283 -15.49 -18.03 -5.95
CA PRO A 283 -14.27 -17.49 -5.36
C PRO A 283 -14.61 -16.30 -4.44
N PHE A 284 -13.85 -16.13 -3.35
CA PHE A 284 -13.97 -14.99 -2.46
C PHE A 284 -13.68 -13.67 -3.21
N PHE A 285 -12.64 -13.67 -4.02
CA PHE A 285 -12.38 -12.70 -5.09
C PHE A 285 -11.35 -13.22 -6.11
N VAL A 286 -11.30 -12.54 -7.25
CA VAL A 286 -10.21 -12.66 -8.23
C VAL A 286 -9.44 -11.35 -8.27
N GLU A 287 -8.09 -11.45 -8.17
CA GLU A 287 -7.18 -10.30 -8.09
C GLU A 287 -6.67 -9.90 -9.46
N ASP A 288 -6.40 -8.61 -9.64
CA ASP A 288 -5.65 -7.95 -10.70
C ASP A 288 -5.90 -8.54 -12.10
N PRO A 289 -7.19 -8.57 -12.56
CA PRO A 289 -7.53 -9.10 -13.88
C PRO A 289 -6.96 -8.26 -15.02
N PHE A 290 -6.75 -6.96 -14.80
CA PHE A 290 -6.28 -6.02 -15.80
C PHE A 290 -5.22 -5.08 -15.21
N SER A 291 -4.36 -4.54 -16.07
CA SER A 291 -3.43 -3.49 -15.68
C SER A 291 -4.12 -2.15 -15.45
N PRO A 292 -3.47 -1.22 -14.72
CA PRO A 292 -3.96 0.15 -14.55
C PRO A 292 -4.22 0.90 -15.86
N GLU A 293 -3.51 0.53 -16.94
CA GLU A 293 -3.71 1.10 -18.27
C GLU A 293 -5.01 0.65 -18.94
N ASN A 294 -5.65 -0.40 -18.41
CA ASN A 294 -6.83 -1.05 -19.00
C ASN A 294 -8.10 -0.89 -18.14
N MET A 295 -8.22 0.19 -17.37
CA MET A 295 -9.31 0.38 -16.40
C MET A 295 -10.71 0.33 -17.02
N GLU A 296 -10.87 0.72 -18.27
CA GLU A 296 -12.19 0.70 -18.97
C GLU A 296 -12.77 -0.72 -19.09
N TRP A 297 -11.92 -1.75 -19.09
CA TRP A 297 -12.36 -3.14 -19.16
C TRP A 297 -13.10 -3.60 -17.90
N PHE A 298 -12.87 -2.98 -16.76
CA PHE A 298 -13.61 -3.29 -15.53
C PHE A 298 -15.11 -3.05 -15.67
N LYS A 299 -15.52 -2.06 -16.45
CA LYS A 299 -16.94 -1.83 -16.75
C LYS A 299 -17.56 -3.02 -17.48
N GLN A 300 -16.85 -3.58 -18.47
CA GLN A 300 -17.31 -4.76 -19.19
C GLN A 300 -17.28 -6.01 -18.32
N LEU A 301 -16.22 -6.18 -17.52
CA LEU A 301 -16.12 -7.30 -16.58
C LEU A 301 -17.30 -7.30 -15.61
N ARG A 302 -17.59 -6.17 -14.98
CA ARG A 302 -18.71 -6.04 -14.02
C ARG A 302 -20.08 -6.33 -14.66
N ALA A 303 -20.27 -6.01 -15.94
CA ALA A 303 -21.49 -6.34 -16.67
C ALA A 303 -21.60 -7.85 -17.03
N THR A 304 -20.52 -8.62 -16.90
CA THR A 304 -20.42 -10.00 -17.34
C THR A 304 -20.55 -11.01 -16.19
N THR A 305 -20.08 -10.66 -15.00
CA THR A 305 -19.99 -11.58 -13.85
C THR A 305 -20.31 -10.91 -12.51
N SER A 306 -20.77 -11.72 -11.56
CA SER A 306 -20.95 -11.36 -10.16
C SER A 306 -19.76 -11.74 -9.26
N VAL A 307 -18.72 -12.37 -9.80
CA VAL A 307 -17.51 -12.71 -9.03
C VAL A 307 -16.93 -11.44 -8.42
N PRO A 308 -16.63 -11.42 -7.11
CA PRO A 308 -15.98 -10.29 -6.49
C PRO A 308 -14.59 -10.07 -7.07
N ILE A 309 -14.24 -8.81 -7.32
CA ILE A 309 -12.98 -8.40 -7.93
C ILE A 309 -12.16 -7.58 -6.95
N ALA A 310 -10.88 -7.90 -6.83
CA ALA A 310 -9.89 -7.13 -6.09
C ALA A 310 -8.87 -6.54 -7.06
N MET A 311 -8.51 -5.27 -6.87
CA MET A 311 -7.56 -4.58 -7.74
C MET A 311 -6.76 -3.54 -6.97
N GLY A 312 -5.49 -3.36 -7.32
CA GLY A 312 -4.87 -2.11 -6.95
C GLY A 312 -3.42 -2.10 -6.49
N GLU A 313 -2.70 -3.20 -6.41
CA GLU A 313 -1.30 -3.20 -5.97
C GLU A 313 -0.39 -2.33 -6.85
N LEU A 314 -0.74 -2.15 -8.11
CA LEU A 314 0.01 -1.33 -9.06
C LEU A 314 -0.39 0.15 -9.06
N PHE A 315 -1.45 0.55 -8.36
CA PHE A 315 -1.89 1.95 -8.35
C PHE A 315 -0.91 2.87 -7.63
N ASN A 316 -0.59 3.96 -8.31
CA ASN A 316 0.27 5.02 -7.79
C ASN A 316 -0.50 6.29 -7.43
N ASN A 317 -1.70 6.45 -7.97
CA ASN A 317 -2.44 7.70 -7.87
C ASN A 317 -3.94 7.46 -7.80
N ILE A 318 -4.63 8.25 -6.98
CA ILE A 318 -6.09 8.18 -6.83
C ILE A 318 -6.85 8.34 -8.15
N ASN A 319 -6.29 9.04 -9.13
CA ASN A 319 -6.96 9.22 -10.42
C ASN A 319 -7.06 7.92 -11.23
N GLU A 320 -6.22 6.92 -10.96
CA GLU A 320 -6.26 5.62 -11.62
C GLU A 320 -7.49 4.82 -11.21
N PHE A 321 -7.92 4.91 -9.96
CA PHE A 321 -9.01 4.07 -9.41
C PHE A 321 -10.24 4.85 -8.90
N LYS A 322 -10.19 6.18 -8.85
CA LYS A 322 -11.30 6.99 -8.36
C LYS A 322 -12.62 6.69 -9.10
N MET A 323 -12.60 6.69 -10.42
CA MET A 323 -13.80 6.42 -11.22
C MET A 323 -14.26 4.96 -11.15
N PRO A 324 -13.37 3.95 -11.26
CA PRO A 324 -13.72 2.55 -11.00
C PRO A 324 -14.34 2.33 -9.62
N MET A 325 -13.83 2.96 -8.57
CA MET A 325 -14.37 2.85 -7.22
C MET A 325 -15.77 3.47 -7.12
N VAL A 326 -15.95 4.71 -7.61
CA VAL A 326 -17.24 5.41 -7.60
C VAL A 326 -18.31 4.65 -8.40
N ASN A 327 -17.93 3.98 -9.47
CA ASN A 327 -18.83 3.16 -10.28
C ASN A 327 -18.95 1.71 -9.79
N GLN A 328 -18.28 1.34 -8.70
CA GLN A 328 -18.31 -0.02 -8.12
C GLN A 328 -17.91 -1.10 -9.15
N TRP A 329 -16.86 -0.84 -9.94
CA TRP A 329 -16.38 -1.79 -10.95
C TRP A 329 -15.55 -2.91 -10.32
N PHE A 330 -15.08 -2.73 -9.09
CA PHE A 330 -14.46 -3.75 -8.25
C PHE A 330 -14.99 -3.67 -6.81
N ASP A 331 -14.79 -4.71 -6.02
CA ASP A 331 -15.35 -4.88 -4.69
C ASP A 331 -14.30 -4.65 -3.59
N PHE A 332 -13.03 -4.87 -3.91
CA PHE A 332 -11.92 -4.71 -2.98
C PHE A 332 -10.83 -3.84 -3.61
N ILE A 333 -10.39 -2.83 -2.87
CA ILE A 333 -9.22 -2.01 -3.23
C ILE A 333 -7.97 -2.55 -2.54
N ARG A 334 -6.98 -3.00 -3.34
CA ARG A 334 -5.75 -3.67 -2.90
C ARG A 334 -4.51 -2.81 -3.08
N VAL A 335 -4.57 -1.51 -2.81
CA VAL A 335 -3.37 -0.69 -2.99
C VAL A 335 -2.21 -1.24 -2.14
N HIS A 336 -1.03 -1.22 -2.73
CA HIS A 336 0.22 -1.38 -2.00
C HIS A 336 0.50 -0.08 -1.26
N VAL A 337 0.49 -0.12 0.08
CA VAL A 337 0.55 1.10 0.91
C VAL A 337 1.81 1.90 0.61
N SER A 338 2.95 1.24 0.40
CA SER A 338 4.17 1.91 -0.06
C SER A 338 4.01 2.54 -1.45
N GLN A 339 3.32 1.88 -2.38
CA GLN A 339 3.14 2.36 -3.75
C GLN A 339 2.21 3.59 -3.84
N ILE A 340 1.19 3.66 -2.99
CA ILE A 340 0.27 4.80 -2.92
C ILE A 340 0.83 5.98 -2.10
N GLY A 341 1.93 5.80 -1.38
CA GLY A 341 2.61 6.86 -0.64
C GLY A 341 2.39 6.87 0.87
N GLY A 342 1.99 5.75 1.48
CA GLY A 342 1.91 5.58 2.94
C GLY A 342 0.50 5.61 3.53
N ILE A 343 0.43 5.74 4.86
CA ILE A 343 -0.81 5.72 5.65
C ILE A 343 -1.73 6.89 5.28
N THR A 344 -1.17 8.09 5.12
CA THR A 344 -1.97 9.31 4.82
C THR A 344 -2.82 9.15 3.57
N PRO A 345 -2.31 8.79 2.39
CA PRO A 345 -3.14 8.56 1.22
C PRO A 345 -3.97 7.28 1.31
N ALA A 346 -3.46 6.19 1.90
CA ALA A 346 -4.20 4.94 2.06
C ALA A 346 -5.46 5.11 2.89
N MET A 347 -5.42 5.91 3.96
CA MET A 347 -6.61 6.24 4.75
C MET A 347 -7.64 7.05 3.95
N LYS A 348 -7.20 7.93 3.04
CA LYS A 348 -8.12 8.64 2.12
C LYS A 348 -8.78 7.66 1.14
N VAL A 349 -8.02 6.67 0.65
CA VAL A 349 -8.55 5.58 -0.19
C VAL A 349 -9.60 4.77 0.57
N ALA A 350 -9.29 4.34 1.79
CA ALA A 350 -10.22 3.58 2.63
C ALA A 350 -11.53 4.36 2.87
N ARG A 351 -11.44 5.64 3.23
CA ARG A 351 -12.61 6.49 3.45
C ARG A 351 -13.44 6.71 2.19
N LEU A 352 -12.80 6.84 1.03
CA LEU A 352 -13.52 6.88 -0.24
C LEU A 352 -14.26 5.57 -0.50
N GLY A 353 -13.57 4.42 -0.32
CA GLY A 353 -14.15 3.09 -0.51
C GLY A 353 -15.36 2.83 0.39
N GLU A 354 -15.33 3.31 1.63
CA GLU A 354 -16.44 3.17 2.58
C GLU A 354 -17.77 3.73 2.03
N TRP A 355 -17.72 4.89 1.36
CA TRP A 355 -18.92 5.51 0.78
C TRP A 355 -19.49 4.79 -0.44
N PHE A 356 -18.68 3.96 -1.10
CA PHE A 356 -19.08 3.23 -2.30
C PHE A 356 -19.13 1.71 -2.09
N ASN A 357 -19.12 1.24 -0.82
CA ASN A 357 -19.15 -0.18 -0.46
C ASN A 357 -17.98 -0.99 -1.01
N VAL A 358 -16.85 -0.34 -1.27
CA VAL A 358 -15.60 -1.00 -1.64
C VAL A 358 -14.79 -1.27 -0.37
N LYS A 359 -14.41 -2.53 -0.16
CA LYS A 359 -13.65 -2.98 1.01
C LYS A 359 -12.16 -2.81 0.80
N THR A 360 -11.39 -2.69 1.87
CA THR A 360 -9.92 -2.69 1.80
C THR A 360 -9.37 -4.10 1.84
N ALA A 361 -8.29 -4.34 1.10
CA ALA A 361 -7.53 -5.58 1.11
C ALA A 361 -6.06 -5.26 0.75
N TRP A 362 -5.34 -4.56 1.65
CA TRP A 362 -4.02 -4.04 1.33
C TRP A 362 -3.04 -5.14 0.86
N HIS A 363 -2.26 -4.83 -0.17
CA HIS A 363 -1.17 -5.68 -0.62
C HIS A 363 -0.15 -5.88 0.51
N GLY A 364 0.22 -7.13 0.79
CA GLY A 364 1.07 -7.47 1.93
C GLY A 364 1.77 -8.82 1.81
N PRO A 365 2.45 -9.16 0.70
CA PRO A 365 3.29 -10.35 0.59
C PRO A 365 4.66 -10.16 1.25
N GLY A 366 5.60 -11.08 1.00
CA GLY A 366 6.92 -11.09 1.62
C GLY A 366 7.85 -9.95 1.23
N ASP A 367 7.51 -9.15 0.22
CA ASP A 367 8.23 -7.95 -0.19
C ASP A 367 7.76 -6.67 0.52
N VAL A 368 6.83 -6.78 1.46
CA VAL A 368 6.50 -5.73 2.42
C VAL A 368 7.29 -5.98 3.71
N SER A 369 8.01 -4.98 4.21
CA SER A 369 8.75 -5.14 5.46
C SER A 369 7.83 -5.31 6.67
N PRO A 370 8.30 -5.87 7.80
CA PRO A 370 7.51 -5.94 9.03
C PRO A 370 6.96 -4.59 9.51
N VAL A 371 7.64 -3.49 9.20
CA VAL A 371 7.16 -2.12 9.48
C VAL A 371 5.91 -1.81 8.63
N GLY A 372 5.94 -2.12 7.34
CA GLY A 372 4.80 -1.93 6.44
C GLY A 372 3.61 -2.84 6.80
N HIS A 373 3.87 -4.09 7.19
CA HIS A 373 2.80 -4.95 7.70
C HIS A 373 2.18 -4.41 8.99
N ALA A 374 2.96 -3.78 9.86
CA ALA A 374 2.41 -3.11 11.04
C ALA A 374 1.54 -1.91 10.63
N ALA A 375 1.98 -1.10 9.66
CA ALA A 375 1.19 0.01 9.13
C ALA A 375 -0.14 -0.48 8.54
N ASN A 376 -0.12 -1.54 7.72
CA ASN A 376 -1.32 -2.18 7.19
C ASN A 376 -2.27 -2.61 8.31
N CYS A 377 -1.75 -3.34 9.30
CA CYS A 377 -2.55 -3.86 10.42
C CYS A 377 -3.16 -2.72 11.28
N HIS A 378 -2.43 -1.64 11.51
CA HIS A 378 -2.97 -0.47 12.21
C HIS A 378 -4.13 0.19 11.46
N MET A 379 -4.02 0.31 10.15
CA MET A 379 -5.11 0.84 9.31
C MET A 379 -6.31 -0.12 9.32
N ASP A 380 -6.06 -1.42 9.11
CA ASP A 380 -7.10 -2.45 9.10
C ASP A 380 -7.89 -2.52 10.40
N LEU A 381 -7.23 -2.31 11.53
CA LEU A 381 -7.91 -2.22 12.83
C LEU A 381 -8.84 -1.01 12.92
N ALA A 382 -8.53 0.10 12.23
CA ALA A 382 -9.22 1.37 12.36
C ALA A 382 -10.29 1.64 11.29
N VAL A 383 -10.18 1.06 10.09
CA VAL A 383 -11.14 1.30 9.01
C VAL A 383 -12.40 0.45 9.15
N TRP A 384 -13.57 1.01 8.85
CA TRP A 384 -14.83 0.27 8.93
C TRP A 384 -14.99 -0.75 7.80
N ASN A 385 -14.64 -0.37 6.59
CA ASN A 385 -14.82 -1.14 5.36
C ASN A 385 -13.69 -2.16 5.08
N PHE A 386 -13.07 -2.68 6.12
CA PHE A 386 -12.08 -3.76 5.99
C PHE A 386 -12.71 -5.00 5.34
N GLY A 387 -11.98 -5.60 4.41
CA GLY A 387 -12.35 -6.86 3.78
C GLY A 387 -11.47 -8.01 4.26
N ILE A 388 -10.20 -7.99 3.89
CA ILE A 388 -9.21 -8.99 4.27
C ILE A 388 -7.80 -8.42 4.10
N GLN A 389 -6.80 -8.96 4.80
CA GLN A 389 -5.40 -8.57 4.66
C GLN A 389 -4.58 -9.68 4.02
N GLU A 390 -3.80 -9.36 3.00
CA GLU A 390 -2.72 -10.21 2.54
C GLU A 390 -1.57 -10.20 3.55
N ALA A 391 -1.14 -11.36 4.04
CA ALA A 391 -0.11 -11.40 5.06
C ALA A 391 0.77 -12.65 5.00
N VAL A 392 1.99 -12.49 5.49
CA VAL A 392 2.96 -13.56 5.66
C VAL A 392 3.33 -13.73 7.13
N ARG A 393 3.80 -14.91 7.49
CA ARG A 393 4.41 -15.17 8.81
C ARG A 393 5.88 -14.79 8.76
N PHE A 394 6.34 -14.01 9.72
CA PHE A 394 7.74 -13.60 9.80
C PHE A 394 8.59 -14.71 10.39
N SER A 395 9.70 -15.05 9.73
CA SER A 395 10.68 -16.00 10.23
C SER A 395 11.40 -15.47 11.47
N GLU A 396 12.03 -16.34 12.23
CA GLU A 396 12.87 -15.98 13.39
C GLU A 396 13.98 -15.00 12.99
N LYS A 397 14.53 -15.14 11.78
CA LYS A 397 15.54 -14.22 11.24
C LYS A 397 14.97 -12.81 11.09
N LEU A 398 13.80 -12.66 10.46
CA LEU A 398 13.14 -11.38 10.36
C LEU A 398 12.81 -10.78 11.72
N GLN A 399 12.31 -11.58 12.66
CA GLN A 399 12.01 -11.14 14.02
C GLN A 399 13.26 -10.72 14.82
N THR A 400 14.44 -11.27 14.50
CA THR A 400 15.72 -10.83 15.10
C THR A 400 16.14 -9.45 14.59
N ILE A 401 15.85 -9.14 13.32
CA ILE A 401 16.15 -7.84 12.70
C ILE A 401 15.07 -6.81 13.06
N PHE A 402 13.81 -7.23 13.04
CA PHE A 402 12.66 -6.38 13.33
C PHE A 402 11.98 -6.83 14.61
N SER A 403 12.28 -6.19 15.73
CA SER A 403 11.60 -6.48 16.99
C SER A 403 10.18 -5.88 16.98
N GLY A 404 9.23 -6.57 17.61
CA GLY A 404 7.84 -6.11 17.70
C GLY A 404 7.02 -6.35 16.42
N CYS A 405 7.46 -7.24 15.52
CA CYS A 405 6.68 -7.63 14.33
C CYS A 405 5.23 -7.97 14.70
N PRO A 406 4.27 -7.67 13.81
CA PRO A 406 2.92 -8.19 13.94
C PRO A 406 2.90 -9.70 14.12
N THR A 407 2.02 -10.21 14.96
CA THR A 407 1.93 -11.62 15.30
C THR A 407 0.72 -12.28 14.65
N MET A 408 0.88 -13.52 14.19
CA MET A 408 -0.19 -14.31 13.58
C MET A 408 -0.65 -15.42 14.55
N ASN A 409 -1.95 -15.41 14.86
CA ASN A 409 -2.62 -16.50 15.52
C ASN A 409 -3.67 -17.09 14.57
N LYS A 410 -3.43 -18.30 14.07
CA LYS A 410 -4.17 -18.88 12.93
C LYS A 410 -4.10 -17.92 11.73
N ASP A 411 -5.22 -17.49 11.22
CA ASP A 411 -5.37 -16.51 10.13
C ASP A 411 -5.62 -15.07 10.61
N TYR A 412 -5.38 -14.77 11.91
CA TYR A 412 -5.58 -13.44 12.47
C TYR A 412 -4.25 -12.79 12.83
N MET A 413 -4.01 -11.61 12.25
CA MET A 413 -2.87 -10.76 12.58
C MET A 413 -3.24 -9.74 13.65
N SER A 414 -2.28 -9.42 14.51
CA SER A 414 -2.40 -8.36 15.51
C SER A 414 -1.09 -7.62 15.70
N VAL A 415 -1.18 -6.34 16.04
CA VAL A 415 -0.04 -5.52 16.48
C VAL A 415 0.00 -5.49 18.00
N ASN A 416 1.18 -5.18 18.54
CA ASN A 416 1.33 -4.90 19.96
C ASN A 416 0.75 -3.53 20.36
N GLU A 417 0.67 -3.25 21.67
CA GLU A 417 0.09 -1.98 22.18
C GLU A 417 1.18 -0.90 22.44
N VAL A 418 2.40 -1.09 21.93
CA VAL A 418 3.49 -0.13 22.07
C VAL A 418 3.16 1.14 21.26
N PRO A 419 3.47 2.34 21.77
CA PRO A 419 3.26 3.59 21.04
C PRO A 419 3.94 3.61 19.66
N GLY A 420 3.30 4.20 18.67
CA GLY A 420 3.73 4.20 17.28
C GLY A 420 3.24 2.99 16.50
N LEU A 421 4.04 2.51 15.55
CA LEU A 421 3.78 1.27 14.79
C LEU A 421 4.14 0.01 15.58
N GLY A 422 4.87 0.15 16.70
CA GLY A 422 5.22 -0.95 17.57
C GLY A 422 6.35 -1.86 17.04
N VAL A 423 6.97 -1.52 15.94
CA VAL A 423 8.09 -2.27 15.34
C VAL A 423 9.36 -1.45 15.41
N ASP A 424 10.49 -2.08 15.73
CA ASP A 424 11.80 -1.46 15.69
C ASP A 424 12.76 -2.28 14.82
N ILE A 425 13.89 -1.67 14.40
CA ILE A 425 14.90 -2.32 13.56
C ILE A 425 16.27 -2.34 14.24
N ASN A 426 16.88 -3.52 14.29
CA ASN A 426 18.28 -3.67 14.65
C ASN A 426 19.17 -3.39 13.44
N GLU A 427 19.66 -2.15 13.30
CA GLU A 427 20.46 -1.71 12.17
C GLU A 427 21.76 -2.53 12.01
N LYS A 428 22.36 -3.01 13.11
CA LYS A 428 23.57 -3.84 13.06
C LYS A 428 23.31 -5.23 12.49
N GLU A 429 22.17 -5.83 12.85
CA GLU A 429 21.73 -7.11 12.28
C GLU A 429 21.32 -6.95 10.81
N ALA A 430 20.54 -5.90 10.51
CA ALA A 430 20.13 -5.58 9.14
C ALA A 430 21.33 -5.42 8.18
N ALA A 431 22.39 -4.78 8.64
CA ALA A 431 23.61 -4.56 7.85
C ALA A 431 24.34 -5.85 7.44
N LYS A 432 24.06 -6.99 8.09
CA LYS A 432 24.63 -8.29 7.71
C LYS A 432 24.04 -8.85 6.42
N TYR A 433 22.93 -8.30 5.95
CA TYR A 433 22.18 -8.77 4.79
C TYR A 433 22.03 -7.63 3.77
N PRO A 434 23.11 -7.28 3.05
CA PRO A 434 23.03 -6.20 2.06
C PRO A 434 22.06 -6.56 0.94
N ILE A 435 21.43 -5.53 0.36
CA ILE A 435 20.53 -5.71 -0.78
C ILE A 435 21.28 -6.20 -2.02
N GLY A 436 20.61 -7.03 -2.82
CA GLY A 436 21.10 -7.46 -4.12
C GLY A 436 20.88 -6.41 -5.19
N THR A 437 21.75 -6.39 -6.19
CA THR A 437 21.77 -5.33 -7.22
C THR A 437 20.83 -5.56 -8.41
N LYS A 438 20.23 -6.74 -8.55
CA LYS A 438 19.44 -7.07 -9.75
C LYS A 438 18.22 -7.93 -9.41
N SER A 439 17.05 -7.38 -9.66
CA SER A 439 15.82 -8.14 -9.85
C SER A 439 15.26 -7.76 -11.21
N ASN A 440 15.51 -8.60 -12.22
CA ASN A 440 14.83 -8.51 -13.49
C ASN A 440 13.71 -9.56 -13.47
N TRP A 441 12.49 -9.09 -13.37
CA TRP A 441 11.33 -9.93 -13.50
C TRP A 441 10.72 -9.69 -14.87
N GLN A 442 11.00 -10.58 -15.81
CA GLN A 442 10.55 -10.49 -17.19
C GLN A 442 9.95 -11.82 -17.60
N VAL A 443 8.78 -11.77 -18.22
CA VAL A 443 8.07 -12.93 -18.73
C VAL A 443 7.76 -12.72 -20.22
N ARG A 444 7.82 -13.78 -21.01
CA ARG A 444 7.56 -13.75 -22.47
C ARG A 444 6.48 -14.75 -22.84
N LYS A 445 5.73 -14.42 -23.90
CA LYS A 445 4.89 -15.39 -24.63
C LYS A 445 5.78 -16.40 -25.36
N ASN A 446 5.16 -17.49 -25.83
CA ASN A 446 5.87 -18.53 -26.62
C ASN A 446 6.51 -18.01 -27.90
N ASP A 447 6.07 -16.88 -28.44
CA ASP A 447 6.65 -16.23 -29.63
C ASP A 447 7.78 -15.25 -29.29
N GLY A 448 8.13 -15.10 -28.00
CA GLY A 448 9.17 -14.18 -27.52
C GLY A 448 8.66 -12.78 -27.19
N THR A 449 7.40 -12.46 -27.36
CA THR A 449 6.82 -11.16 -26.98
C THR A 449 6.85 -10.99 -25.46
N ILE A 450 7.39 -9.87 -24.96
CA ILE A 450 7.35 -9.53 -23.54
C ILE A 450 5.90 -9.28 -23.13
N ILE A 451 5.52 -9.85 -21.99
CA ILE A 451 4.25 -9.60 -21.31
C ILE A 451 4.51 -9.08 -19.89
N ARG A 452 3.47 -8.63 -19.23
CA ARG A 452 3.50 -8.27 -17.83
C ARG A 452 3.86 -9.49 -16.97
N PRO A 453 4.77 -9.34 -16.01
CA PRO A 453 5.26 -10.45 -15.19
C PRO A 453 4.27 -10.93 -14.12
#